data_c3856d8fb91a4902519ca6ac1753a0e6
#
_entry.id   c3856d8fb91a4902519ca6ac1753a0e6
#
_cell.length_a   1.000
_cell.length_b   1.000
_cell.length_c   1.000
_cell.angle_alpha   90.00
_cell.angle_beta   90.00
_cell.angle_gamma   90.00
#
_symmetry.space_group_name_H-M   'P 1'
#
loop_
_entity.id
_entity.type
_entity.pdbx_description
1 polymer ?
#
loop_
_entity_poly.entity_id
_entity_poly.type
_entity_poly.pdbx_seq_one_letter_code
_entity_poly.pdbx_strand_id
1 'polypeptide(L)'
;VAASFRRVGYTVHVGAAMSFGFGEHGHTNLLTRALADVGQSCDTVPDPVQLEYHLPDGLSMQVDRDYSGFMDRMAARFPHEAKGIRAFYDTCWQVFRCLDAMPLLSLEDPAYLAKVFFRAPLACLGLARWLPFNVGDVAREHIRDEELLRLIDMECFCWSVMPADRTPMINAGMVFSDRHAGGINYPKGGVGTIAEKLVAGLKSHGGEIRYRSRVTEVILEGGQAV
;
A
#
# COMPACT_ATOMS: atom_id res chain seq x y z
N VAL A 1 7.33 9.09 7.40
CA VAL A 1 8.25 8.89 8.52
C VAL A 1 7.48 8.33 9.71
N ALA A 2 7.86 7.16 10.18
CA ALA A 2 7.27 6.53 11.37
C ALA A 2 7.85 7.19 12.63
N ALA A 3 7.24 8.30 13.05
CA ALA A 3 7.70 9.07 14.19
C ALA A 3 6.56 9.25 15.21
N SER A 4 6.94 9.37 16.47
CA SER A 4 6.03 9.65 17.57
C SER A 4 6.65 10.69 18.49
N PHE A 5 5.82 11.53 19.08
CA PHE A 5 6.23 12.45 20.13
C PHE A 5 5.23 12.46 21.28
N ARG A 6 5.65 12.91 22.45
CA ARG A 6 4.77 13.05 23.63
C ARG A 6 4.45 14.51 23.87
N ARG A 7 3.16 14.78 24.11
CA ARG A 7 2.66 16.12 24.49
C ARG A 7 1.54 15.98 25.53
N VAL A 8 1.68 16.64 26.65
CA VAL A 8 0.69 16.68 27.75
C VAL A 8 0.20 15.28 28.15
N GLY A 9 1.12 14.30 28.28
CA GLY A 9 0.79 12.92 28.65
C GLY A 9 0.29 12.03 27.52
N TYR A 10 0.01 12.57 26.35
CA TYR A 10 -0.42 11.82 25.16
C TYR A 10 0.75 11.51 24.23
N THR A 11 0.71 10.33 23.63
CA THR A 11 1.61 9.98 22.51
C THR A 11 0.90 10.32 21.21
N VAL A 12 1.53 11.17 20.40
CA VAL A 12 1.04 11.58 19.08
C VAL A 12 1.91 10.94 18.02
N HIS A 13 1.29 10.26 17.06
CA HIS A 13 1.98 9.64 15.94
C HIS A 13 1.94 10.58 14.73
N VAL A 14 3.08 10.68 14.05
CA VAL A 14 3.27 11.58 12.88
C VAL A 14 3.37 10.75 11.63
N GLY A 15 2.67 11.17 10.57
CA GLY A 15 2.68 10.53 9.27
C GLY A 15 1.57 9.48 9.12
N ALA A 16 1.80 8.52 8.25
CA ALA A 16 0.81 7.50 7.91
C ALA A 16 0.49 6.62 9.14
N ALA A 17 -0.77 6.64 9.57
CA ALA A 17 -1.28 5.77 10.63
C ALA A 17 -1.85 4.46 10.07
N MET A 18 -2.17 4.43 8.78
CA MET A 18 -2.67 3.26 8.07
C MET A 18 -1.50 2.45 7.54
N SER A 19 -1.41 1.17 7.92
CA SER A 19 -0.29 0.33 7.55
C SER A 19 -0.77 -0.91 6.81
N PHE A 20 -0.26 -1.08 5.58
CA PHE A 20 -0.28 -2.34 4.86
C PHE A 20 0.89 -3.23 5.30
N GLY A 21 0.93 -4.47 4.82
CA GLY A 21 2.05 -5.37 5.04
C GLY A 21 1.93 -6.25 6.28
N PHE A 22 0.76 -6.25 6.95
CA PHE A 22 0.44 -7.11 8.08
C PHE A 22 -0.60 -8.20 7.74
N GLY A 23 -0.83 -8.46 6.46
CA GLY A 23 -1.68 -9.57 6.01
C GLY A 23 -1.08 -10.94 6.29
N GLU A 24 -1.76 -12.00 5.83
CA GLU A 24 -1.35 -13.38 6.16
C GLU A 24 -0.27 -13.90 5.21
N HIS A 25 -0.30 -13.54 3.92
CA HIS A 25 0.61 -14.11 2.91
C HIS A 25 0.98 -13.11 1.79
N GLY A 26 1.95 -13.52 0.96
CA GLY A 26 2.34 -12.85 -0.27
C GLY A 26 2.84 -11.42 -0.05
N HIS A 27 2.42 -10.53 -0.91
CA HIS A 27 2.73 -9.10 -0.82
C HIS A 27 2.01 -8.41 0.34
N THR A 28 0.94 -9.02 0.86
CA THR A 28 0.15 -8.43 1.95
C THR A 28 0.81 -8.54 3.33
N ASN A 29 1.89 -9.32 3.48
CA ASN A 29 2.54 -9.53 4.78
C ASN A 29 4.02 -9.09 4.84
N LEU A 30 4.41 -8.11 4.06
CA LEU A 30 5.80 -7.67 3.95
C LEU A 30 6.41 -7.19 5.26
N LEU A 31 5.65 -6.42 6.06
CA LEU A 31 6.11 -5.94 7.37
C LEU A 31 6.23 -7.07 8.38
N THR A 32 5.28 -8.01 8.39
CA THR A 32 5.35 -9.19 9.25
C THR A 32 6.61 -9.99 8.97
N ARG A 33 6.93 -10.23 7.69
CA ARG A 33 8.13 -10.96 7.28
C ARG A 33 9.41 -10.23 7.63
N ALA A 34 9.49 -8.93 7.31
CA ALA A 34 10.67 -8.11 7.61
C ALA A 34 10.97 -8.07 9.12
N LEU A 35 9.93 -8.03 9.96
CA LEU A 35 10.09 -8.10 11.40
C LEU A 35 10.52 -9.51 11.86
N ALA A 36 9.92 -10.56 11.29
CA ALA A 36 10.28 -11.94 11.61
C ALA A 36 11.73 -12.27 11.24
N ASP A 37 12.24 -11.76 10.12
CA ASP A 37 13.62 -11.94 9.67
C ASP A 37 14.65 -11.38 10.68
N VAL A 38 14.25 -10.39 11.50
CA VAL A 38 15.08 -9.85 12.59
C VAL A 38 14.64 -10.34 13.97
N GLY A 39 13.89 -11.43 14.04
CA GLY A 39 13.43 -12.03 15.29
C GLY A 39 12.44 -11.19 16.09
N GLN A 40 11.69 -10.32 15.42
CA GLN A 40 10.70 -9.44 16.03
C GLN A 40 9.29 -9.71 15.52
N SER A 41 8.30 -9.21 16.28
CA SER A 41 6.89 -9.21 15.85
C SER A 41 6.23 -7.90 16.30
N CYS A 42 5.14 -7.54 15.64
CA CYS A 42 4.33 -6.38 15.98
C CYS A 42 2.85 -6.78 15.99
N ASP A 43 2.21 -6.62 17.14
CA ASP A 43 0.76 -6.78 17.26
C ASP A 43 0.05 -5.65 16.54
N THR A 44 -1.02 -5.96 15.85
CA THR A 44 -1.84 -4.99 15.14
C THR A 44 -3.30 -5.04 15.58
N VAL A 45 -4.00 -3.96 15.34
CA VAL A 45 -5.46 -3.88 15.41
C VAL A 45 -5.97 -3.75 13.97
N PRO A 46 -6.70 -4.74 13.45
CA PRO A 46 -7.33 -4.61 12.15
C PRO A 46 -8.49 -3.60 12.23
N ASP A 47 -8.61 -2.76 11.21
CA ASP A 47 -9.70 -1.80 11.12
C ASP A 47 -10.81 -2.35 10.20
N PRO A 48 -12.03 -2.56 10.70
CA PRO A 48 -13.16 -3.00 9.88
C PRO A 48 -13.65 -1.91 8.92
N VAL A 49 -13.55 -0.64 9.32
CA VAL A 49 -13.80 0.54 8.48
C VAL A 49 -12.47 1.22 8.23
N GLN A 50 -11.96 1.04 7.04
CA GLN A 50 -10.60 1.46 6.71
C GLN A 50 -10.51 2.95 6.43
N LEU A 51 -11.51 3.50 5.76
CA LEU A 51 -11.58 4.89 5.33
C LEU A 51 -13.03 5.36 5.29
N GLU A 52 -13.23 6.62 5.59
CA GLU A 52 -14.50 7.30 5.35
C GLU A 52 -14.21 8.62 4.63
N TYR A 53 -14.72 8.75 3.42
CA TYR A 53 -14.56 9.94 2.60
C TYR A 53 -15.76 10.85 2.75
N HIS A 54 -15.53 12.13 2.99
CA HIS A 54 -16.51 13.20 2.97
C HIS A 54 -16.06 14.26 1.98
N LEU A 55 -16.74 14.35 0.85
CA LEU A 55 -16.43 15.33 -0.20
C LEU A 55 -17.28 16.61 -0.03
N PRO A 56 -16.80 17.76 -0.50
CA PRO A 56 -17.48 19.04 -0.29
C PRO A 56 -18.89 19.12 -0.89
N ASP A 57 -19.19 18.35 -1.92
CA ASP A 57 -20.49 18.27 -2.59
C ASP A 57 -21.49 17.31 -1.90
N GLY A 58 -21.14 16.83 -0.71
CA GLY A 58 -22.00 16.02 0.15
C GLY A 58 -21.89 14.51 -0.10
N LEU A 59 -21.01 14.04 -0.98
CA LEU A 59 -20.72 12.62 -1.09
C LEU A 59 -20.02 12.15 0.18
N SER A 60 -20.62 11.15 0.82
CA SER A 60 -19.99 10.38 1.91
C SER A 60 -19.89 8.93 1.51
N MET A 61 -18.68 8.36 1.61
CA MET A 61 -18.41 6.99 1.22
C MET A 61 -17.49 6.31 2.22
N GLN A 62 -17.98 5.21 2.79
CA GLN A 62 -17.22 4.34 3.68
C GLN A 62 -16.57 3.21 2.88
N VAL A 63 -15.30 2.96 3.13
CA VAL A 63 -14.54 1.84 2.60
C VAL A 63 -14.39 0.78 3.68
N ASP A 64 -15.14 -0.30 3.54
CA ASP A 64 -15.10 -1.44 4.46
C ASP A 64 -13.91 -2.36 4.12
N ARG A 65 -13.42 -3.09 5.13
CA ARG A 65 -12.44 -4.17 4.91
C ARG A 65 -13.05 -5.30 4.09
N ASP A 66 -14.31 -5.64 4.35
CA ASP A 66 -15.05 -6.60 3.54
C ASP A 66 -15.33 -6.05 2.14
N TYR A 67 -14.74 -6.70 1.14
CA TYR A 67 -14.89 -6.32 -0.26
C TYR A 67 -16.33 -6.41 -0.76
N SER A 68 -17.07 -7.43 -0.33
CA SER A 68 -18.47 -7.61 -0.76
C SER A 68 -19.34 -6.47 -0.25
N GLY A 69 -19.25 -6.15 1.05
CA GLY A 69 -19.97 -5.03 1.65
C GLY A 69 -19.61 -3.68 1.03
N PHE A 70 -18.32 -3.47 0.72
CA PHE A 70 -17.87 -2.28 0.00
C PHE A 70 -18.51 -2.18 -1.40
N MET A 71 -18.49 -3.27 -2.18
CA MET A 71 -19.08 -3.29 -3.54
C MET A 71 -20.58 -3.08 -3.50
N ASP A 72 -21.29 -3.65 -2.52
CA ASP A 72 -22.74 -3.44 -2.34
C ASP A 72 -23.05 -1.98 -2.00
N ARG A 73 -22.24 -1.33 -1.15
CA ARG A 73 -22.36 0.09 -0.82
C ARG A 73 -22.12 0.98 -2.04
N MET A 74 -21.08 0.69 -2.83
CA MET A 74 -20.80 1.39 -4.08
C MET A 74 -21.96 1.25 -5.07
N ALA A 75 -22.48 0.04 -5.26
CA ALA A 75 -23.60 -0.22 -6.16
C ALA A 75 -24.91 0.43 -5.67
N ALA A 76 -25.14 0.49 -4.37
CA ALA A 76 -26.30 1.18 -3.81
C ALA A 76 -26.22 2.70 -4.00
N ARG A 77 -25.02 3.30 -3.89
CA ARG A 77 -24.81 4.74 -4.07
C ARG A 77 -24.84 5.15 -5.54
N PHE A 78 -24.31 4.30 -6.44
CA PHE A 78 -24.20 4.53 -7.88
C PHE A 78 -24.83 3.37 -8.68
N PRO A 79 -26.15 3.14 -8.57
CA PRO A 79 -26.77 1.97 -9.18
C PRO A 79 -26.67 1.94 -10.73
N HIS A 80 -26.60 3.10 -11.35
CA HIS A 80 -26.42 3.26 -12.80
C HIS A 80 -25.00 2.91 -13.27
N GLU A 81 -24.01 2.90 -12.36
CA GLU A 81 -22.61 2.57 -12.62
C GLU A 81 -22.19 1.20 -12.09
N ALA A 82 -23.10 0.41 -11.54
CA ALA A 82 -22.77 -0.86 -10.86
C ALA A 82 -21.93 -1.83 -11.72
N LYS A 83 -22.15 -1.85 -13.04
CA LYS A 83 -21.34 -2.67 -13.97
C LYS A 83 -19.94 -2.07 -14.19
N GLY A 84 -19.86 -0.76 -14.35
CA GLY A 84 -18.59 -0.04 -14.53
C GLY A 84 -17.70 -0.15 -13.29
N ILE A 85 -18.29 0.02 -12.11
CA ILE A 85 -17.61 -0.16 -10.81
C ILE A 85 -17.00 -1.57 -10.73
N ARG A 86 -17.80 -2.60 -11.03
CA ARG A 86 -17.32 -3.97 -11.01
C ARG A 86 -16.16 -4.19 -11.98
N ALA A 87 -16.28 -3.73 -13.22
CA ALA A 87 -15.22 -3.88 -14.23
C ALA A 87 -13.93 -3.16 -13.84
N PHE A 88 -14.02 -1.96 -13.27
CA PHE A 88 -12.88 -1.21 -12.76
C PHE A 88 -12.18 -1.96 -11.62
N TYR A 89 -12.91 -2.41 -10.60
CA TYR A 89 -12.32 -3.14 -9.47
C TYR A 89 -11.83 -4.54 -9.87
N ASP A 90 -12.46 -5.21 -10.83
CA ASP A 90 -11.96 -6.46 -11.41
C ASP A 90 -10.58 -6.26 -12.07
N THR A 91 -10.36 -5.10 -12.71
CA THR A 91 -9.05 -4.73 -13.25
C THR A 91 -8.03 -4.49 -12.13
N CYS A 92 -8.41 -3.80 -11.04
CA CYS A 92 -7.56 -3.64 -9.87
C CYS A 92 -7.15 -5.01 -9.28
N TRP A 93 -8.09 -5.93 -9.14
CA TRP A 93 -7.81 -7.29 -8.68
C TRP A 93 -6.93 -8.10 -9.65
N GLN A 94 -7.01 -7.88 -10.97
CA GLN A 94 -6.10 -8.50 -11.93
C GLN A 94 -4.66 -8.03 -11.70
N VAL A 95 -4.45 -6.72 -11.53
CA VAL A 95 -3.14 -6.15 -11.21
C VAL A 95 -2.60 -6.72 -9.89
N PHE A 96 -3.42 -6.74 -8.85
CA PHE A 96 -3.06 -7.30 -7.55
C PHE A 96 -2.62 -8.77 -7.65
N ARG A 97 -3.41 -9.61 -8.33
CA ARG A 97 -3.08 -11.03 -8.52
C ARG A 97 -1.78 -11.24 -9.29
N CYS A 98 -1.48 -10.39 -10.28
CA CYS A 98 -0.21 -10.45 -10.98
C CYS A 98 0.97 -10.14 -10.03
N LEU A 99 0.84 -9.12 -9.20
CA LEU A 99 1.86 -8.75 -8.21
C LEU A 99 2.02 -9.83 -7.13
N ASP A 100 0.93 -10.38 -6.63
CA ASP A 100 0.94 -11.40 -5.57
C ASP A 100 1.51 -12.75 -6.06
N ALA A 101 1.36 -13.07 -7.35
CA ALA A 101 1.93 -14.26 -7.97
C ALA A 101 3.45 -14.17 -8.22
N MET A 102 4.04 -12.98 -8.11
CA MET A 102 5.48 -12.75 -8.32
C MET A 102 6.23 -12.71 -6.99
N PRO A 103 7.53 -13.09 -6.96
CA PRO A 103 8.38 -12.77 -5.82
C PRO A 103 8.55 -11.26 -5.71
N LEU A 104 9.01 -10.80 -4.53
CA LEU A 104 9.26 -9.37 -4.31
C LEU A 104 10.13 -8.79 -5.43
N LEU A 105 9.65 -7.69 -6.02
CA LEU A 105 10.35 -7.03 -7.11
C LEU A 105 11.47 -6.14 -6.56
N SER A 106 12.67 -6.32 -7.10
CA SER A 106 13.74 -5.34 -7.04
C SER A 106 13.98 -4.83 -8.46
N LEU A 107 13.73 -3.55 -8.68
CA LEU A 107 13.90 -2.93 -10.00
C LEU A 107 15.36 -2.56 -10.30
N GLU A 108 16.24 -2.71 -9.33
CA GLU A 108 17.65 -2.31 -9.41
C GLU A 108 18.55 -3.41 -9.98
N ASP A 109 18.09 -4.67 -9.97
CA ASP A 109 18.85 -5.81 -10.46
C ASP A 109 18.20 -6.44 -11.70
N PRO A 110 18.71 -6.16 -12.92
CA PRO A 110 18.19 -6.72 -14.17
C PRO A 110 18.26 -8.26 -14.22
N ALA A 111 19.29 -8.87 -13.62
CA ALA A 111 19.43 -10.32 -13.58
C ALA A 111 18.35 -10.96 -12.70
N TYR A 112 18.01 -10.29 -11.60
CA TYR A 112 16.91 -10.70 -10.75
C TYR A 112 15.56 -10.56 -11.45
N LEU A 113 15.32 -9.46 -12.18
CA LEU A 113 14.09 -9.28 -12.97
C LEU A 113 13.92 -10.35 -14.04
N ALA A 114 14.99 -10.72 -14.73
CA ALA A 114 14.97 -11.85 -15.66
C ALA A 114 14.56 -13.16 -14.96
N LYS A 115 15.09 -13.41 -13.76
CA LYS A 115 14.75 -14.58 -12.94
C LYS A 115 13.28 -14.58 -12.53
N VAL A 116 12.74 -13.42 -12.15
CA VAL A 116 11.31 -13.23 -11.84
C VAL A 116 10.45 -13.54 -13.06
N PHE A 117 10.83 -13.01 -14.23
CA PHE A 117 10.11 -13.27 -15.47
C PHE A 117 10.03 -14.77 -15.80
N PHE A 118 11.15 -15.49 -15.73
CA PHE A 118 11.15 -16.94 -15.99
C PHE A 118 10.36 -17.74 -14.94
N ARG A 119 10.23 -17.23 -13.73
CA ARG A 119 9.47 -17.88 -12.67
C ARG A 119 7.95 -17.64 -12.77
N ALA A 120 7.55 -16.47 -13.24
CA ALA A 120 6.14 -16.07 -13.32
C ALA A 120 5.82 -15.29 -14.62
N PRO A 121 6.03 -15.90 -15.82
CA PRO A 121 5.95 -15.17 -17.09
C PRO A 121 4.55 -14.59 -17.36
N LEU A 122 3.50 -15.34 -17.04
CA LEU A 122 2.12 -14.85 -17.23
C LEU A 122 1.77 -13.67 -16.33
N ALA A 123 2.25 -13.69 -15.10
CA ALA A 123 2.06 -12.56 -14.17
C ALA A 123 2.82 -11.32 -14.65
N CYS A 124 4.07 -11.49 -15.09
CA CYS A 124 4.87 -10.38 -15.64
C CYS A 124 4.22 -9.77 -16.89
N LEU A 125 3.75 -10.59 -17.83
CA LEU A 125 3.06 -10.13 -19.04
C LEU A 125 1.71 -9.47 -18.70
N GLY A 126 0.96 -10.05 -17.76
CA GLY A 126 -0.29 -9.47 -17.27
C GLY A 126 -0.08 -8.10 -16.62
N LEU A 127 1.02 -7.92 -15.87
CA LEU A 127 1.36 -6.64 -15.27
C LEU A 127 1.89 -5.64 -16.31
N ALA A 128 2.74 -6.10 -17.25
CA ALA A 128 3.32 -5.26 -18.30
C ALA A 128 2.25 -4.59 -19.17
N ARG A 129 1.10 -5.24 -19.35
CA ARG A 129 -0.06 -4.68 -20.08
C ARG A 129 -0.52 -3.34 -19.46
N TRP A 130 -0.40 -3.17 -18.14
CA TRP A 130 -0.91 -2.01 -17.41
C TRP A 130 0.13 -0.90 -17.20
N LEU A 131 1.40 -1.15 -17.59
CA LEU A 131 2.48 -0.15 -17.47
C LEU A 131 2.18 1.21 -18.14
N PRO A 132 1.56 1.26 -19.34
CA PRO A 132 1.30 2.54 -20.01
C PRO A 132 0.06 3.26 -19.51
N PHE A 133 -0.75 2.64 -18.64
CA PHE A 133 -2.03 3.20 -18.19
C PHE A 133 -1.94 3.81 -16.81
N ASN A 134 -2.69 4.90 -16.61
CA ASN A 134 -3.00 5.46 -15.29
C ASN A 134 -4.40 5.02 -14.84
N VAL A 135 -4.72 5.28 -13.58
CA VAL A 135 -6.02 4.94 -13.00
C VAL A 135 -7.17 5.66 -13.69
N GLY A 136 -6.97 6.94 -14.04
CA GLY A 136 -7.98 7.78 -14.70
C GLY A 136 -8.37 7.24 -16.07
N ASP A 137 -7.39 6.71 -16.83
CA ASP A 137 -7.68 6.08 -18.14
C ASP A 137 -8.59 4.87 -17.96
N VAL A 138 -8.21 3.97 -17.04
CA VAL A 138 -8.99 2.74 -16.79
C VAL A 138 -10.35 3.05 -16.15
N ALA A 139 -10.42 4.01 -15.23
CA ALA A 139 -11.68 4.39 -14.62
C ALA A 139 -12.67 4.94 -15.67
N ARG A 140 -12.23 5.88 -16.53
CA ARG A 140 -13.07 6.47 -17.59
C ARG A 140 -13.46 5.50 -18.71
N GLU A 141 -12.76 4.39 -18.86
CA GLU A 141 -13.16 3.33 -19.77
C GLU A 141 -14.49 2.68 -19.32
N HIS A 142 -14.70 2.57 -18.02
CA HIS A 142 -15.81 1.84 -17.43
C HIS A 142 -16.87 2.73 -16.75
N ILE A 143 -16.51 3.92 -16.29
CA ILE A 143 -17.30 4.81 -15.43
C ILE A 143 -17.51 6.14 -16.15
N ARG A 144 -18.75 6.67 -16.06
CA ARG A 144 -19.14 7.97 -16.64
C ARG A 144 -19.58 8.97 -15.58
N ASP A 145 -19.98 8.51 -14.42
CA ASP A 145 -20.43 9.36 -13.33
C ASP A 145 -19.28 10.19 -12.75
N GLU A 146 -19.41 11.52 -12.86
CA GLU A 146 -18.37 12.46 -12.44
C GLU A 146 -18.16 12.50 -10.92
N GLU A 147 -19.19 12.21 -10.12
CA GLU A 147 -19.08 12.16 -8.68
C GLU A 147 -18.23 10.94 -8.25
N LEU A 148 -18.45 9.80 -8.91
CA LEU A 148 -17.68 8.59 -8.71
C LEU A 148 -16.24 8.73 -9.21
N LEU A 149 -16.02 9.39 -10.35
CA LEU A 149 -14.67 9.67 -10.84
C LEU A 149 -13.89 10.58 -9.88
N ARG A 150 -14.57 11.59 -9.27
CA ARG A 150 -13.95 12.42 -8.22
C ARG A 150 -13.61 11.63 -6.95
N LEU A 151 -14.43 10.66 -6.58
CA LEU A 151 -14.12 9.76 -5.47
C LEU A 151 -12.84 8.96 -5.75
N ILE A 152 -12.72 8.37 -6.94
CA ILE A 152 -11.53 7.63 -7.36
C ILE A 152 -10.30 8.55 -7.40
N ASP A 153 -10.47 9.78 -7.86
CA ASP A 153 -9.42 10.79 -7.90
C ASP A 153 -8.91 11.14 -6.49
N MET A 154 -9.83 11.32 -5.54
CA MET A 154 -9.51 11.54 -4.12
C MET A 154 -8.82 10.33 -3.50
N GLU A 155 -9.27 9.12 -3.81
CA GLU A 155 -8.59 7.89 -3.36
C GLU A 155 -7.14 7.84 -3.86
N CYS A 156 -6.91 8.12 -5.14
CA CYS A 156 -5.56 8.20 -5.70
C CYS A 156 -4.72 9.26 -5.00
N PHE A 157 -5.28 10.43 -4.74
CA PHE A 157 -4.58 11.51 -4.03
C PHE A 157 -4.19 11.11 -2.61
N CYS A 158 -5.05 10.41 -1.88
CA CYS A 158 -4.74 9.93 -0.52
C CYS A 158 -3.55 8.97 -0.48
N TRP A 159 -3.33 8.17 -1.52
CA TRP A 159 -2.30 7.12 -1.54
C TRP A 159 -1.02 7.54 -2.28
N SER A 160 -1.15 8.28 -3.38
CA SER A 160 -0.03 8.63 -4.25
C SER A 160 0.31 10.11 -4.25
N VAL A 161 -0.50 10.94 -3.59
CA VAL A 161 -0.42 12.43 -3.64
C VAL A 161 -0.55 12.96 -5.08
N MET A 162 -1.16 12.16 -5.95
CA MET A 162 -1.40 12.48 -7.36
C MET A 162 -2.85 12.18 -7.74
N PRO A 163 -3.45 12.93 -8.67
CA PRO A 163 -4.76 12.62 -9.21
C PRO A 163 -4.73 11.32 -10.01
N ALA A 164 -5.90 10.76 -10.29
CA ALA A 164 -6.06 9.47 -10.96
C ALA A 164 -5.41 9.42 -12.36
N ASP A 165 -5.40 10.55 -13.08
CA ASP A 165 -4.78 10.69 -14.40
C ASP A 165 -3.25 10.65 -14.39
N ARG A 166 -2.62 10.72 -13.21
CA ARG A 166 -1.18 10.64 -12.99
C ARG A 166 -0.77 9.49 -12.09
N THR A 167 -1.72 8.78 -11.50
CA THR A 167 -1.44 7.61 -10.67
C THR A 167 -1.31 6.38 -11.58
N PRO A 168 -0.13 5.72 -11.65
CA PRO A 168 0.03 4.52 -12.45
C PRO A 168 -0.94 3.41 -12.04
N MET A 169 -1.57 2.76 -13.01
CA MET A 169 -2.56 1.70 -12.76
C MET A 169 -2.00 0.56 -11.90
N ILE A 170 -0.72 0.26 -12.01
CA ILE A 170 -0.05 -0.78 -11.21
C ILE A 170 -0.12 -0.44 -9.72
N ASN A 171 0.14 0.81 -9.34
CA ASN A 171 0.12 1.24 -7.94
C ASN A 171 -1.30 1.18 -7.37
N ALA A 172 -2.27 1.66 -8.12
CA ALA A 172 -3.65 1.70 -7.67
C ALA A 172 -4.28 0.30 -7.57
N GLY A 173 -4.01 -0.57 -8.56
CA GLY A 173 -4.49 -1.95 -8.52
C GLY A 173 -4.02 -2.66 -7.27
N MET A 174 -2.78 -2.41 -6.84
CA MET A 174 -2.28 -2.93 -5.58
C MET A 174 -3.07 -2.35 -4.39
N VAL A 175 -3.16 -1.02 -4.27
CA VAL A 175 -3.76 -0.38 -3.09
C VAL A 175 -5.25 -0.65 -2.98
N PHE A 176 -6.02 -0.52 -4.07
CA PHE A 176 -7.46 -0.72 -4.08
C PHE A 176 -7.87 -2.17 -3.80
N SER A 177 -6.99 -3.13 -4.02
CA SER A 177 -7.25 -4.54 -3.75
C SER A 177 -6.61 -5.02 -2.44
N ASP A 178 -5.36 -4.61 -2.13
CA ASP A 178 -4.66 -5.03 -0.92
C ASP A 178 -5.40 -4.60 0.35
N ARG A 179 -6.06 -3.44 0.36
CA ARG A 179 -6.88 -3.02 1.51
C ARG A 179 -7.98 -4.03 1.87
N HIS A 180 -8.48 -4.81 0.92
CA HIS A 180 -9.46 -5.86 1.13
C HIS A 180 -8.81 -7.24 1.33
N ALA A 181 -7.65 -7.48 0.76
CA ALA A 181 -6.90 -8.73 0.90
C ALA A 181 -6.13 -8.80 2.23
N GLY A 182 -5.12 -7.96 2.40
CA GLY A 182 -4.30 -7.86 3.61
C GLY A 182 -4.90 -6.93 4.66
N GLY A 183 -5.69 -5.97 4.20
CA GLY A 183 -6.33 -4.96 5.01
C GLY A 183 -5.40 -3.84 5.47
N ILE A 184 -6.01 -2.80 6.02
CA ILE A 184 -5.31 -1.74 6.73
C ILE A 184 -5.29 -2.10 8.21
N ASN A 185 -4.12 -1.99 8.83
CA ASN A 185 -3.90 -2.39 10.20
C ASN A 185 -3.21 -1.26 10.96
N TYR A 186 -3.52 -1.13 12.24
CA TYR A 186 -2.89 -0.17 13.13
C TYR A 186 -1.93 -0.90 14.08
N PRO A 187 -0.62 -0.63 14.06
CA PRO A 187 0.33 -1.22 14.99
C PRO A 187 0.00 -0.81 16.42
N LYS A 188 -0.11 -1.77 17.36
CA LYS A 188 -0.32 -1.46 18.77
C LYS A 188 0.87 -0.66 19.31
N GLY A 189 0.57 0.51 19.88
CA GLY A 189 1.59 1.48 20.27
C GLY A 189 1.94 2.51 19.17
N GLY A 190 1.28 2.41 18.01
CA GLY A 190 1.43 3.34 16.89
C GLY A 190 2.56 2.96 15.94
N VAL A 191 2.67 3.70 14.83
CA VAL A 191 3.63 3.40 13.75
C VAL A 191 5.09 3.45 14.19
N GLY A 192 5.41 4.18 15.26
CA GLY A 192 6.75 4.21 15.87
C GLY A 192 7.22 2.85 16.36
N THR A 193 6.29 1.97 16.77
CA THR A 193 6.60 0.62 17.24
C THR A 193 7.31 -0.22 16.18
N ILE A 194 7.00 -0.02 14.89
CA ILE A 194 7.70 -0.71 13.79
C ILE A 194 9.19 -0.38 13.83
N ALA A 195 9.53 0.91 13.93
CA ALA A 195 10.92 1.35 14.02
C ALA A 195 11.61 0.84 15.29
N GLU A 196 10.92 0.88 16.43
CA GLU A 196 11.45 0.35 17.70
C GLU A 196 11.76 -1.15 17.62
N LYS A 197 10.90 -1.94 16.98
CA LYS A 197 11.09 -3.37 16.77
C LYS A 197 12.27 -3.66 15.83
N LEU A 198 12.40 -2.90 14.72
CA LEU A 198 13.56 -3.03 13.83
C LEU A 198 14.87 -2.67 14.54
N VAL A 199 14.88 -1.63 15.39
CA VAL A 199 16.04 -1.28 16.24
C VAL A 199 16.36 -2.39 17.23
N ALA A 200 15.35 -3.00 17.85
CA ALA A 200 15.56 -4.13 18.75
C ALA A 200 16.16 -5.33 18.00
N GLY A 201 15.66 -5.63 16.80
CA GLY A 201 16.21 -6.65 15.92
C GLY A 201 17.66 -6.37 15.52
N LEU A 202 17.98 -5.13 15.11
CA LEU A 202 19.36 -4.73 14.82
C LEU A 202 20.31 -5.00 15.98
N LYS A 203 19.91 -4.58 17.18
CA LYS A 203 20.73 -4.77 18.41
C LYS A 203 20.88 -6.23 18.78
N SER A 204 19.86 -7.07 18.62
CA SER A 204 19.94 -8.50 18.90
C SER A 204 20.90 -9.25 17.97
N HIS A 205 21.18 -8.69 16.77
CA HIS A 205 22.16 -9.20 15.82
C HIS A 205 23.53 -8.50 15.91
N GLY A 206 23.80 -7.78 17.01
CA GLY A 206 25.10 -7.11 17.24
C GLY A 206 25.25 -5.78 16.52
N GLY A 207 24.22 -5.27 15.88
CA GLY A 207 24.26 -3.94 15.25
C GLY A 207 24.21 -2.81 16.28
N GLU A 208 24.84 -1.69 15.96
CA GLU A 208 24.85 -0.47 16.76
C GLU A 208 24.02 0.64 16.11
N ILE A 209 23.29 1.40 16.91
CA ILE A 209 22.56 2.60 16.44
C ILE A 209 22.97 3.80 17.28
N ARG A 210 23.33 4.88 16.62
CA ARG A 210 23.69 6.17 17.24
C ARG A 210 22.61 7.19 16.95
N TYR A 211 21.94 7.63 18.01
CA TYR A 211 20.94 8.70 17.92
C TYR A 211 21.60 10.08 17.96
N ARG A 212 20.89 11.10 17.49
CA ARG A 212 21.35 12.50 17.45
C ARG A 212 22.65 12.67 16.66
N SER A 213 22.93 11.76 15.74
CA SER A 213 24.12 11.76 14.90
C SER A 213 23.67 12.03 13.45
N ARG A 214 23.94 13.26 12.97
CA ARG A 214 23.66 13.63 11.58
C ARG A 214 24.78 13.08 10.70
N VAL A 215 24.41 12.27 9.70
CA VAL A 215 25.36 11.88 8.65
C VAL A 215 25.59 13.08 7.74
N THR A 216 26.86 13.47 7.62
CA THR A 216 27.27 14.60 6.75
C THR A 216 27.88 14.11 5.45
N GLU A 217 28.50 12.92 5.47
CA GLU A 217 29.18 12.37 4.31
C GLU A 217 29.20 10.83 4.43
N VAL A 218 29.19 10.15 3.29
CA VAL A 218 29.49 8.73 3.16
C VAL A 218 30.78 8.59 2.39
N ILE A 219 31.83 8.14 3.08
CA ILE A 219 33.14 7.94 2.48
C ILE A 219 33.15 6.59 1.76
N LEU A 220 33.57 6.62 0.49
CA LEU A 220 33.67 5.41 -0.32
C LEU A 220 35.15 5.12 -0.66
N GLU A 221 35.61 3.92 -0.36
CA GLU A 221 36.90 3.40 -0.80
C GLU A 221 36.69 2.11 -1.59
N GLY A 222 37.20 2.08 -2.84
CA GLY A 222 37.00 0.93 -3.72
C GLY A 222 35.55 0.58 -4.03
N GLY A 223 34.62 1.59 -3.95
CA GLY A 223 33.19 1.40 -4.18
C GLY A 223 32.41 0.87 -2.96
N GLN A 224 33.05 0.74 -1.81
CA GLN A 224 32.43 0.34 -0.55
C GLN A 224 32.43 1.48 0.46
N ALA A 225 31.38 1.59 1.25
CA ALA A 225 31.32 2.54 2.35
C ALA A 225 32.25 2.10 3.49
N VAL A 226 33.08 3.01 3.99
CA VAL A 226 34.05 2.81 5.05
C VAL A 226 33.80 3.72 6.23
#